data_eced3fc86d3e0d6f0d552fb05c099b09
#
_entry.id   eced3fc86d3e0d6f0d552fb05c099b09
#
_cell.length_a   1.000
_cell.length_b   1.000
_cell.length_c   1.000
_cell.angle_alpha   90.00
_cell.angle_beta   90.00
_cell.angle_gamma   90.00
#
_symmetry.space_group_name_H-M   'P 1'
#
loop_
_entity.id
_entity.type
_entity.pdbx_description
1 polymer ?
#
loop_
_entity_poly.entity_id
_entity_poly.type
_entity_poly.pdbx_seq_one_letter_code
_entity_poly.pdbx_strand_id
1 'polypeptide(L)'
;MTNLIDLHKTRAAIPGDLSGLQSDLAQLVGEPFRFARVSYGDELTLHFGDLRPAKSPKLKGKLYGAYVFGSRGSPWIVKSGSQSLVLTADLDGHPGEPVRKEDLEANPLIAPDSRVLAATAFVVKPANAHGVELRFSDGSTLRILPTLAEADDPADAALPALADWELASPAGLLSVGPGLTWSFAPSTRSGEQATG
;
A
#
# COMPACT_ATOMS: atom_id res chain seq x y z
N MET A 1 37.05 -9.17 -14.19
CA MET A 1 36.22 -7.94 -14.30
C MET A 1 34.81 -8.32 -13.95
N THR A 2 34.38 -8.19 -12.72
CA THR A 2 33.07 -8.57 -12.24
C THR A 2 32.13 -7.37 -12.49
N ASN A 3 31.12 -7.56 -13.31
CA ASN A 3 30.14 -6.53 -13.65
C ASN A 3 29.37 -6.08 -12.39
N LEU A 4 29.67 -4.90 -11.92
CA LEU A 4 29.03 -4.19 -10.78
C LEU A 4 27.66 -3.55 -11.16
N ILE A 5 27.03 -3.93 -12.26
CA ILE A 5 25.88 -3.24 -12.86
C ILE A 5 24.54 -3.80 -12.39
N ASP A 6 24.48 -4.87 -11.59
CA ASP A 6 23.22 -5.61 -11.38
C ASP A 6 22.49 -5.35 -10.05
N LEU A 7 22.97 -4.43 -9.21
CA LEU A 7 22.34 -4.16 -7.90
C LEU A 7 21.13 -3.18 -7.94
N HIS A 8 20.80 -2.63 -9.11
CA HIS A 8 19.70 -1.66 -9.28
C HIS A 8 18.58 -2.13 -10.20
N LYS A 9 18.54 -3.41 -10.55
CA LYS A 9 17.44 -3.91 -11.39
C LYS A 9 16.16 -3.99 -10.58
N THR A 10 15.14 -3.27 -11.05
CA THR A 10 13.74 -3.51 -10.68
C THR A 10 13.46 -5.01 -10.80
N ARG A 11 13.09 -5.64 -9.68
CA ARG A 11 12.64 -7.03 -9.71
C ARG A 11 11.20 -7.03 -10.24
N ALA A 12 10.97 -7.65 -11.37
CA ALA A 12 9.64 -7.92 -11.89
C ALA A 12 9.26 -9.35 -11.56
N ALA A 13 8.01 -9.56 -11.15
CA ALA A 13 7.52 -10.85 -10.74
C ALA A 13 7.34 -11.83 -11.90
N ILE A 14 7.53 -13.09 -11.60
CA ILE A 14 6.89 -14.19 -12.33
C ILE A 14 5.41 -14.15 -11.92
N PRO A 15 4.47 -14.03 -12.86
CA PRO A 15 3.04 -14.00 -12.52
C PRO A 15 2.65 -15.17 -11.61
N GLY A 16 2.04 -14.85 -10.46
CA GLY A 16 1.62 -15.85 -9.47
C GLY A 16 2.66 -16.23 -8.42
N ASP A 17 3.91 -15.76 -8.50
CA ASP A 17 4.90 -15.96 -7.43
C ASP A 17 4.64 -15.00 -6.27
N LEU A 18 4.05 -15.53 -5.19
CA LEU A 18 3.81 -14.79 -3.96
C LEU A 18 5.03 -14.72 -3.04
N SER A 19 6.06 -15.51 -3.26
CA SER A 19 7.17 -15.65 -2.29
C SER A 19 8.00 -14.37 -2.19
N GLY A 20 8.36 -13.77 -3.32
CA GLY A 20 9.06 -12.48 -3.38
C GLY A 20 8.21 -11.35 -2.82
N LEU A 21 6.93 -11.28 -3.22
CA LEU A 21 5.98 -10.30 -2.73
C LEU A 21 5.79 -10.40 -1.20
N GLN A 22 5.64 -11.62 -0.67
CA GLN A 22 5.50 -11.85 0.75
C GLN A 22 6.75 -11.45 1.54
N SER A 23 7.93 -11.67 0.99
CA SER A 23 9.20 -11.24 1.57
C SER A 23 9.30 -9.72 1.68
N ASP A 24 8.88 -8.99 0.64
CA ASP A 24 8.90 -7.52 0.66
C ASP A 24 7.84 -6.95 1.62
N LEU A 25 6.68 -7.59 1.76
CA LEU A 25 5.65 -7.22 2.74
C LEU A 25 6.08 -7.46 4.19
N ALA A 26 6.91 -8.48 4.44
CA ALA A 26 7.38 -8.81 5.78
C ALA A 26 8.13 -7.67 6.47
N GLN A 27 8.63 -6.69 5.72
CA GLN A 27 9.25 -5.47 6.26
C GLN A 27 8.29 -4.65 7.15
N LEU A 28 6.97 -4.77 6.96
CA LEU A 28 5.99 -4.08 7.80
C LEU A 28 5.77 -4.74 9.16
N VAL A 29 6.12 -6.02 9.31
CA VAL A 29 5.85 -6.76 10.55
C VAL A 29 6.67 -6.17 11.71
N GLY A 30 5.97 -5.83 12.79
CA GLY A 30 6.54 -5.16 13.95
C GLY A 30 6.48 -3.63 13.91
N GLU A 31 6.27 -3.03 12.75
CA GLU A 31 6.20 -1.58 12.62
C GLU A 31 4.93 -1.01 13.27
N PRO A 32 5.05 0.08 14.04
CA PRO A 32 3.90 0.72 14.66
C PRO A 32 3.13 1.55 13.63
N PHE A 33 1.81 1.40 13.63
CA PHE A 33 0.89 2.27 12.89
C PHE A 33 0.90 3.68 13.51
N ARG A 34 0.94 4.71 12.69
CA ARG A 34 0.98 6.10 13.14
C ARG A 34 -0.31 6.85 12.84
N PHE A 35 -0.73 6.82 11.59
CA PHE A 35 -1.98 7.42 11.16
C PHE A 35 -2.36 6.93 9.76
N ALA A 36 -3.63 7.15 9.40
CA ALA A 36 -4.15 6.95 8.06
C ALA A 36 -4.58 8.29 7.45
N ARG A 37 -4.61 8.33 6.14
CA ARG A 37 -5.19 9.43 5.34
C ARG A 37 -6.00 8.83 4.20
N VAL A 38 -7.09 9.49 3.87
CA VAL A 38 -7.81 9.27 2.61
C VAL A 38 -7.55 10.47 1.72
N SER A 39 -7.20 10.22 0.48
CA SER A 39 -6.92 11.23 -0.53
C SER A 39 -8.01 11.24 -1.61
N TYR A 40 -7.79 12.01 -2.67
CA TYR A 40 -8.69 12.07 -3.81
C TYR A 40 -8.86 10.68 -4.45
N GLY A 41 -10.10 10.33 -4.82
CA GLY A 41 -10.42 9.00 -5.35
C GLY A 41 -10.43 7.90 -4.29
N ASP A 42 -10.64 8.29 -3.03
CA ASP A 42 -10.78 7.38 -1.90
C ASP A 42 -9.55 6.48 -1.62
N GLU A 43 -8.39 6.89 -2.11
CA GLU A 43 -7.14 6.20 -1.80
C GLU A 43 -6.85 6.25 -0.30
N LEU A 44 -6.73 5.08 0.32
CA LEU A 44 -6.25 4.95 1.69
C LEU A 44 -4.73 4.93 1.71
N THR A 45 -4.13 5.79 2.53
CA THR A 45 -2.70 5.79 2.81
C THR A 45 -2.46 5.61 4.30
N LEU A 46 -1.67 4.59 4.67
CA LEU A 46 -1.27 4.30 6.05
C LEU A 46 0.22 4.59 6.23
N HIS A 47 0.56 5.15 7.38
CA HIS A 47 1.93 5.50 7.75
C HIS A 47 2.37 4.65 8.94
N PHE A 48 3.57 4.06 8.84
CA PHE A 48 4.15 3.18 9.86
C PHE A 48 5.58 3.59 10.20
N GLY A 49 6.04 3.14 11.36
CA GLY A 49 7.41 3.36 11.83
C GLY A 49 7.69 4.79 12.27
N ASP A 50 8.94 5.21 12.20
CA ASP A 50 9.37 6.54 12.61
C ASP A 50 8.82 7.62 11.68
N LEU A 51 8.28 8.68 12.30
CA LEU A 51 7.80 9.84 11.56
C LEU A 51 8.96 10.74 11.13
N ARG A 52 8.97 11.11 9.85
CA ARG A 52 9.99 11.98 9.25
C ARG A 52 9.33 13.15 8.52
N PRO A 53 9.95 14.34 8.52
CA PRO A 53 9.46 15.45 7.70
C PRO A 53 9.48 15.11 6.21
N ALA A 54 8.49 15.62 5.48
CA ALA A 54 8.47 15.53 4.03
C ALA A 54 9.71 16.19 3.43
N LYS A 55 10.34 15.52 2.48
CA LYS A 55 11.51 16.06 1.75
C LYS A 55 11.12 17.17 0.77
N SER A 56 9.89 17.13 0.24
CA SER A 56 9.41 18.11 -0.72
C SER A 56 9.08 19.46 -0.06
N PRO A 57 9.57 20.59 -0.60
CA PRO A 57 9.23 21.91 -0.09
C PRO A 57 7.71 22.21 -0.11
N LYS A 58 6.97 21.64 -1.07
CA LYS A 58 5.50 21.75 -1.18
C LYS A 58 4.76 21.09 -0.02
N LEU A 59 5.41 20.18 0.67
CA LEU A 59 4.85 19.39 1.78
C LEU A 59 5.49 19.77 3.12
N LYS A 60 6.10 20.96 3.19
CA LYS A 60 6.76 21.47 4.41
C LYS A 60 5.81 21.38 5.62
N GLY A 61 6.31 20.80 6.70
CA GLY A 61 5.55 20.62 7.93
C GLY A 61 4.68 19.34 7.98
N LYS A 62 4.56 18.60 6.86
CA LYS A 62 3.90 17.28 6.89
C LYS A 62 4.89 16.20 7.33
N LEU A 63 4.38 15.27 8.15
CA LEU A 63 5.12 14.09 8.59
C LEU A 63 4.68 12.88 7.76
N TYR A 64 5.63 11.97 7.54
CA TYR A 64 5.43 10.69 6.86
C TYR A 64 6.08 9.58 7.68
N GLY A 65 5.47 8.41 7.72
CA GLY A 65 6.07 7.22 8.30
C GLY A 65 7.29 6.76 7.49
N ALA A 66 8.16 6.00 8.13
CA ALA A 66 9.27 5.33 7.44
C ALA A 66 8.75 4.38 6.36
N TYR A 67 7.57 3.80 6.58
CA TYR A 67 6.83 3.00 5.61
C TYR A 67 5.50 3.69 5.29
N VAL A 68 5.14 3.69 4.01
CA VAL A 68 3.88 4.27 3.52
C VAL A 68 3.21 3.23 2.64
N PHE A 69 2.04 2.79 3.06
CA PHE A 69 1.24 1.80 2.35
C PHE A 69 0.00 2.46 1.76
N GLY A 70 -0.27 2.28 0.48
CA GLY A 70 -1.36 2.95 -0.25
C GLY A 70 -2.20 2.01 -1.08
N SER A 71 -3.54 2.21 -1.11
CA SER A 71 -4.49 1.37 -1.84
C SER A 71 -4.59 1.67 -3.33
N ARG A 72 -4.09 2.79 -3.79
CA ARG A 72 -4.07 3.19 -5.22
C ARG A 72 -5.39 2.96 -5.97
N GLY A 73 -6.51 3.36 -5.39
CA GLY A 73 -7.83 3.22 -6.00
C GLY A 73 -8.49 1.84 -5.84
N SER A 74 -7.77 0.86 -5.31
CA SER A 74 -8.39 -0.45 -4.99
C SER A 74 -9.32 -0.36 -3.78
N PRO A 75 -10.45 -1.08 -3.79
CA PRO A 75 -11.35 -1.21 -2.64
C PRO A 75 -10.61 -1.72 -1.41
N TRP A 76 -10.97 -1.18 -0.25
CA TRP A 76 -10.38 -1.58 1.01
C TRP A 76 -11.41 -1.68 2.14
N ILE A 77 -11.13 -2.52 3.11
CA ILE A 77 -11.97 -2.76 4.28
C ILE A 77 -11.09 -2.72 5.52
N VAL A 78 -11.43 -1.87 6.49
CA VAL A 78 -10.86 -1.91 7.84
C VAL A 78 -11.91 -2.46 8.79
N LYS A 79 -11.54 -3.43 9.63
CA LYS A 79 -12.39 -4.01 10.67
C LYS A 79 -11.72 -3.89 12.03
N SER A 80 -12.51 -3.52 13.06
CA SER A 80 -12.09 -3.49 14.45
C SER A 80 -13.24 -4.00 15.31
N GLY A 81 -13.13 -5.20 15.87
CA GLY A 81 -14.21 -5.87 16.58
C GLY A 81 -15.46 -6.05 15.70
N SER A 82 -16.60 -5.50 16.12
CA SER A 82 -17.85 -5.52 15.36
C SER A 82 -18.00 -4.34 14.39
N GLN A 83 -17.08 -3.38 14.43
CA GLN A 83 -17.09 -2.22 13.52
C GLN A 83 -16.34 -2.55 12.24
N SER A 84 -16.90 -2.10 11.12
CA SER A 84 -16.21 -2.15 9.83
C SER A 84 -16.36 -0.82 9.12
N LEU A 85 -15.28 -0.36 8.51
CA LEU A 85 -15.25 0.75 7.58
C LEU A 85 -14.91 0.18 6.22
N VAL A 86 -15.82 0.31 5.28
CA VAL A 86 -15.67 -0.23 3.93
C VAL A 86 -15.71 0.94 2.98
N LEU A 87 -14.68 1.05 2.14
CA LEU A 87 -14.75 1.95 1.03
C LEU A 87 -15.03 1.17 -0.26
N THR A 88 -15.97 1.73 -1.03
CA THR A 88 -16.46 1.27 -2.33
C THR A 88 -16.98 -0.17 -2.36
N ALA A 89 -18.22 -0.31 -2.83
CA ALA A 89 -18.95 -1.55 -3.07
C ALA A 89 -18.55 -2.70 -2.14
N ASP A 90 -19.41 -3.08 -1.25
CA ASP A 90 -19.21 -4.32 -0.51
C ASP A 90 -18.94 -5.47 -1.50
N LEU A 91 -18.49 -6.61 -1.00
CA LEU A 91 -18.21 -7.79 -1.85
C LEU A 91 -19.43 -8.27 -2.66
N ASP A 92 -20.61 -7.74 -2.35
CA ASP A 92 -21.90 -8.01 -3.01
C ASP A 92 -22.29 -6.88 -4.01
N GLY A 93 -21.44 -5.86 -4.20
CA GLY A 93 -21.65 -4.80 -5.19
C GLY A 93 -22.54 -3.64 -4.74
N HIS A 94 -22.87 -3.55 -3.44
CA HIS A 94 -23.61 -2.40 -2.93
C HIS A 94 -22.65 -1.21 -2.72
N PRO A 95 -22.99 -0.01 -3.22
CA PRO A 95 -22.19 1.17 -2.94
C PRO A 95 -22.19 1.44 -1.45
N GLY A 96 -21.03 1.34 -0.81
CA GLY A 96 -20.83 1.78 0.56
C GLY A 96 -21.02 3.30 0.67
N GLU A 97 -21.40 3.80 1.84
CA GLU A 97 -21.34 5.25 2.07
C GLU A 97 -19.88 5.71 1.95
N PRO A 98 -19.62 6.82 1.23
CA PRO A 98 -18.26 7.33 1.10
C PRO A 98 -17.73 7.68 2.49
N VAL A 99 -16.59 7.09 2.83
CA VAL A 99 -15.89 7.39 4.07
C VAL A 99 -15.32 8.80 3.98
N ARG A 100 -15.77 9.67 4.85
CA ARG A 100 -15.24 11.02 4.93
C ARG A 100 -13.89 11.01 5.65
N LYS A 101 -12.99 11.88 5.20
CA LYS A 101 -11.68 12.07 5.84
C LYS A 101 -11.83 12.34 7.35
N GLU A 102 -12.84 13.15 7.71
CA GLU A 102 -13.16 13.54 9.08
C GLU A 102 -13.54 12.33 9.95
N ASP A 103 -14.22 11.34 9.37
CA ASP A 103 -14.67 10.14 10.09
C ASP A 103 -13.49 9.25 10.47
N LEU A 104 -12.48 9.13 9.58
CA LEU A 104 -11.24 8.40 9.87
C LEU A 104 -10.35 9.12 10.89
N GLU A 105 -10.30 10.46 10.83
CA GLU A 105 -9.53 11.26 11.78
C GLU A 105 -10.20 11.26 13.18
N ALA A 106 -11.55 11.25 13.24
CA ALA A 106 -12.32 11.23 14.47
C ALA A 106 -12.41 9.84 15.13
N ASN A 107 -12.37 8.77 14.32
CA ASN A 107 -12.51 7.38 14.78
C ASN A 107 -11.50 6.49 14.07
N PRO A 108 -10.23 6.50 14.45
CA PRO A 108 -9.26 5.59 13.87
C PRO A 108 -9.63 4.15 14.26
N LEU A 109 -10.08 3.34 13.29
CA LEU A 109 -10.38 1.92 13.53
C LEU A 109 -9.14 1.08 13.85
N ILE A 110 -7.96 1.61 13.57
CA ILE A 110 -6.67 1.04 13.97
C ILE A 110 -6.12 1.95 15.06
N ALA A 111 -5.88 1.40 16.24
CA ALA A 111 -5.38 2.19 17.36
C ALA A 111 -3.98 2.76 17.05
N PRO A 112 -3.69 4.04 17.40
CA PRO A 112 -2.34 4.58 17.29
C PRO A 112 -1.33 3.68 18.01
N ASP A 113 -0.12 3.56 17.44
CA ASP A 113 0.96 2.70 17.90
C ASP A 113 0.68 1.18 17.88
N SER A 114 -0.48 0.77 17.38
CA SER A 114 -0.75 -0.63 17.09
C SER A 114 0.28 -1.20 16.10
N ARG A 115 0.82 -2.38 16.39
CA ARG A 115 1.88 -2.98 15.56
C ARG A 115 1.29 -3.92 14.52
N VAL A 116 1.89 -3.94 13.35
CA VAL A 116 1.58 -4.95 12.34
C VAL A 116 2.06 -6.32 12.83
N LEU A 117 1.14 -7.25 13.05
CA LEU A 117 1.44 -8.63 13.47
C LEU A 117 1.66 -9.53 12.27
N ALA A 118 0.97 -9.26 11.17
CA ALA A 118 1.12 -10.00 9.92
C ALA A 118 0.75 -9.12 8.73
N ALA A 119 1.47 -9.31 7.62
CA ALA A 119 1.18 -8.73 6.32
C ALA A 119 1.18 -9.89 5.30
N THR A 120 0.05 -10.18 4.69
CA THR A 120 -0.14 -11.38 3.87
C THR A 120 -0.73 -11.04 2.51
N ALA A 121 0.00 -11.35 1.45
CA ALA A 121 -0.53 -11.29 0.10
C ALA A 121 -1.35 -12.54 -0.23
N PHE A 122 -2.40 -12.37 -1.02
CA PHE A 122 -3.23 -13.47 -1.50
C PHE A 122 -3.79 -13.16 -2.90
N VAL A 123 -4.30 -14.18 -3.57
CA VAL A 123 -4.95 -14.00 -4.88
C VAL A 123 -6.43 -13.76 -4.69
N VAL A 124 -6.92 -12.65 -5.24
CA VAL A 124 -8.36 -12.31 -5.30
C VAL A 124 -8.94 -12.93 -6.56
N LYS A 125 -9.99 -13.74 -6.41
CA LYS A 125 -10.77 -14.28 -7.52
C LYS A 125 -12.18 -13.68 -7.48
N PRO A 126 -12.78 -13.33 -8.61
CA PRO A 126 -12.37 -13.57 -10.02
C PRO A 126 -11.40 -12.53 -10.60
N ALA A 127 -11.05 -11.46 -9.88
CA ALA A 127 -10.22 -10.37 -10.40
C ALA A 127 -8.83 -10.84 -10.88
N ASN A 128 -8.37 -12.03 -10.43
CA ASN A 128 -7.05 -12.57 -10.72
C ASN A 128 -5.95 -11.52 -10.44
N ALA A 129 -6.01 -10.92 -9.27
CA ALA A 129 -5.13 -9.86 -8.79
C ALA A 129 -4.59 -10.18 -7.40
N HIS A 130 -3.53 -9.49 -6.98
CA HIS A 130 -2.96 -9.64 -5.64
C HIS A 130 -3.65 -8.72 -4.64
N GLY A 131 -4.43 -9.29 -3.73
CA GLY A 131 -4.89 -8.62 -2.53
C GLY A 131 -3.86 -8.68 -1.41
N VAL A 132 -4.11 -7.92 -0.35
CA VAL A 132 -3.27 -7.90 0.85
C VAL A 132 -4.12 -7.76 2.11
N GLU A 133 -3.70 -8.44 3.17
CA GLU A 133 -4.27 -8.32 4.51
C GLU A 133 -3.18 -7.92 5.50
N LEU A 134 -3.44 -6.86 6.27
CA LEU A 134 -2.65 -6.47 7.43
C LEU A 134 -3.45 -6.77 8.69
N ARG A 135 -2.81 -7.42 9.68
CA ARG A 135 -3.36 -7.64 11.01
C ARG A 135 -2.58 -6.88 12.04
N PHE A 136 -3.30 -6.25 12.98
CA PHE A 136 -2.72 -5.35 13.97
C PHE A 136 -2.84 -5.91 15.40
N SER A 137 -2.00 -5.40 16.29
CA SER A 137 -1.93 -5.86 17.69
C SER A 137 -3.14 -5.47 18.52
N ASP A 138 -3.93 -4.50 18.09
CA ASP A 138 -5.22 -4.12 18.69
C ASP A 138 -6.39 -5.02 18.24
N GLY A 139 -6.12 -6.02 17.39
CA GLY A 139 -7.11 -6.93 16.83
C GLY A 139 -7.78 -6.40 15.55
N SER A 140 -7.45 -5.18 15.10
CA SER A 140 -7.96 -4.66 13.84
C SER A 140 -7.30 -5.34 12.64
N THR A 141 -7.98 -5.28 11.50
CA THR A 141 -7.49 -5.80 10.21
C THR A 141 -7.78 -4.81 9.09
N LEU A 142 -6.86 -4.70 8.14
CA LEU A 142 -7.08 -4.02 6.85
C LEU A 142 -6.97 -5.06 5.74
N ARG A 143 -7.89 -5.03 4.79
CA ARG A 143 -7.78 -5.79 3.54
C ARG A 143 -7.92 -4.85 2.34
N ILE A 144 -7.07 -5.04 1.34
CA ILE A 144 -7.23 -4.44 0.02
C ILE A 144 -7.61 -5.56 -0.94
N LEU A 145 -8.68 -5.33 -1.68
CA LEU A 145 -9.33 -6.30 -2.56
C LEU A 145 -9.44 -5.71 -3.97
N PRO A 146 -8.37 -5.77 -4.79
CA PRO A 146 -8.43 -5.29 -6.15
C PRO A 146 -9.59 -5.93 -6.91
N THR A 147 -10.32 -5.12 -7.65
CA THR A 147 -11.40 -5.57 -8.51
C THR A 147 -10.92 -5.55 -9.96
N LEU A 148 -11.64 -6.25 -10.84
CA LEU A 148 -11.47 -6.05 -12.28
C LEU A 148 -11.85 -4.60 -12.58
N ALA A 149 -10.87 -3.79 -13.00
CA ALA A 149 -11.18 -2.52 -13.61
C ALA A 149 -11.86 -2.81 -14.95
N GLU A 150 -13.16 -2.60 -15.03
CA GLU A 150 -13.80 -2.41 -16.31
C GLU A 150 -13.30 -1.06 -16.82
N ALA A 151 -12.55 -1.07 -17.91
CA ALA A 151 -12.18 0.17 -18.60
C ALA A 151 -13.49 0.71 -19.22
N ASP A 152 -14.13 1.62 -18.50
CA ASP A 152 -15.37 2.25 -18.96
C ASP A 152 -15.16 3.11 -20.22
N ASP A 153 -13.92 3.49 -20.51
CA ASP A 153 -13.55 4.28 -21.70
C ASP A 153 -12.32 3.68 -22.39
N PRO A 154 -12.39 3.45 -23.73
CA PRO A 154 -11.22 3.05 -24.51
C PRO A 154 -10.01 4.01 -24.40
N ALA A 155 -10.24 5.27 -24.06
CA ALA A 155 -9.19 6.25 -23.81
C ALA A 155 -8.40 5.93 -22.52
N ASP A 156 -9.05 5.35 -21.51
CA ASP A 156 -8.40 4.95 -20.27
C ASP A 156 -7.49 3.73 -20.46
N ALA A 157 -7.79 2.88 -21.44
CA ALA A 157 -6.93 1.75 -21.79
C ALA A 157 -5.56 2.16 -22.34
N ALA A 158 -5.40 3.42 -22.80
CA ALA A 158 -4.14 3.97 -23.29
C ALA A 158 -3.27 4.56 -22.17
N LEU A 159 -3.81 4.77 -20.96
CA LEU A 159 -3.04 5.24 -19.81
C LEU A 159 -2.22 4.09 -19.20
N PRO A 160 -1.02 4.38 -18.66
CA PRO A 160 -0.31 3.37 -17.89
C PRO A 160 -1.20 2.87 -16.77
N ALA A 161 -1.41 1.56 -16.72
CA ALA A 161 -2.20 0.97 -15.65
C ALA A 161 -1.56 1.31 -14.30
N LEU A 162 -2.36 1.89 -13.40
CA LEU A 162 -1.94 2.20 -12.05
C LEU A 162 -1.76 0.90 -11.24
N ALA A 163 -0.89 0.94 -10.24
CA ALA A 163 -0.79 -0.14 -9.28
C ALA A 163 -2.13 -0.29 -8.51
N ASP A 164 -2.46 -1.52 -8.12
CA ASP A 164 -3.61 -1.78 -7.25
C ASP A 164 -3.32 -1.29 -5.82
N TRP A 165 -2.09 -1.50 -5.37
CA TRP A 165 -1.58 -0.98 -4.10
C TRP A 165 -0.05 -0.91 -4.09
N GLU A 166 0.50 -0.12 -3.18
CA GLU A 166 1.94 0.14 -3.09
C GLU A 166 2.44 0.16 -1.65
N LEU A 167 3.70 -0.22 -1.46
CA LEU A 167 4.43 -0.05 -0.21
C LEU A 167 5.76 0.68 -0.48
N ALA A 168 5.85 1.93 -0.07
CA ALA A 168 7.12 2.63 0.02
C ALA A 168 7.79 2.32 1.35
N SER A 169 9.05 1.92 1.31
CA SER A 169 9.88 1.54 2.46
C SER A 169 11.27 2.19 2.37
N PRO A 170 12.09 2.13 3.43
CA PRO A 170 13.49 2.54 3.35
C PRO A 170 14.29 1.77 2.31
N ALA A 171 13.90 0.54 1.99
CA ALA A 171 14.57 -0.30 1.00
C ALA A 171 14.16 0.05 -0.45
N GLY A 172 12.95 0.57 -0.67
CA GLY A 172 12.45 0.89 -2.00
C GLY A 172 10.94 1.00 -2.08
N LEU A 173 10.43 0.95 -3.31
CA LEU A 173 9.01 0.97 -3.63
C LEU A 173 8.60 -0.38 -4.20
N LEU A 174 7.67 -1.04 -3.51
CA LEU A 174 6.94 -2.19 -3.99
C LEU A 174 5.63 -1.68 -4.62
N SER A 175 5.42 -1.96 -5.90
CA SER A 175 4.17 -1.65 -6.62
C SER A 175 3.55 -2.97 -7.07
N VAL A 176 2.27 -3.17 -6.78
CA VAL A 176 1.52 -4.40 -7.02
C VAL A 176 0.30 -4.13 -7.89
N GLY A 177 0.12 -4.93 -8.92
CA GLY A 177 -0.96 -4.79 -9.90
C GLY A 177 -0.55 -3.98 -11.13
N PRO A 178 -1.43 -3.92 -12.13
CA PRO A 178 -2.70 -4.66 -12.18
C PRO A 178 -2.51 -6.17 -12.40
N GLY A 179 -3.53 -6.91 -12.00
CA GLY A 179 -3.52 -8.37 -12.14
C GLY A 179 -2.52 -9.06 -11.21
N LEU A 180 -1.89 -10.14 -11.67
CA LEU A 180 -0.90 -10.90 -10.89
C LEU A 180 0.53 -10.37 -11.09
N THR A 181 0.69 -9.08 -11.31
CA THR A 181 2.01 -8.46 -11.48
C THR A 181 2.45 -7.72 -10.21
N TRP A 182 3.74 -7.59 -10.02
CA TRP A 182 4.34 -6.70 -9.03
C TRP A 182 5.77 -6.35 -9.43
N SER A 183 6.29 -5.27 -8.90
CA SER A 183 7.68 -4.87 -9.08
C SER A 183 8.23 -4.26 -7.80
N PHE A 184 9.52 -4.38 -7.61
CA PHE A 184 10.23 -3.71 -6.53
C PHE A 184 11.35 -2.85 -7.11
N ALA A 185 11.26 -1.54 -6.89
CA ALA A 185 12.27 -0.56 -7.26
C ALA A 185 13.10 -0.19 -6.01
N PRO A 186 14.38 -0.58 -5.91
CA PRO A 186 15.21 -0.22 -4.77
C PRO A 186 15.34 1.30 -4.63
N SER A 187 15.40 1.79 -3.37
CA SER A 187 15.71 3.19 -3.13
C SER A 187 17.16 3.47 -3.58
N THR A 188 17.32 4.41 -4.51
CA THR A 188 18.65 4.95 -4.79
C THR A 188 19.08 5.75 -3.56
N ARG A 189 20.05 5.26 -2.79
CA ARG A 189 20.74 6.10 -1.80
C ARG A 189 21.36 7.25 -2.57
N SER A 190 20.77 8.44 -2.45
CA SER A 190 21.40 9.66 -2.94
C SER A 190 22.73 9.83 -2.18
N GLY A 191 23.82 9.62 -2.91
CA GLY A 191 25.19 9.96 -2.67
C GLY A 191 25.67 10.13 -1.24
N GLU A 192 26.60 9.30 -0.83
CA GLU A 192 27.77 9.80 -0.15
C GLU A 192 28.34 10.95 -0.98
N GLN A 193 28.05 12.18 -0.57
CA GLN A 193 28.94 13.29 -0.92
C GLN A 193 30.26 12.94 -0.25
N ALA A 194 31.19 12.41 -1.03
CA ALA A 194 32.60 12.38 -0.68
C ALA A 194 33.00 13.84 -0.40
N THR A 195 33.12 14.19 0.87
CA THR A 195 33.84 15.35 1.30
C THR A 195 35.30 15.05 1.03
N GLY A 196 35.82 15.58 -0.09
CA GLY A 196 37.22 15.77 -0.34
C GLY A 196 37.68 17.06 0.34
#